data_0eea88d898bd54ad382909157ab0504c
#
_entry.id   0eea88d898bd54ad382909157ab0504c
#
_cell.length_a   1.000
_cell.length_b   1.000
_cell.length_c   1.000
_cell.angle_alpha   90.00
_cell.angle_beta   90.00
_cell.angle_gamma   90.00
#
_symmetry.space_group_name_H-M   'P 1'
#
loop_
_entity.id
_entity.type
_entity.pdbx_description
1 polymer ?
#
loop_
_entity_poly.entity_id
_entity_poly.type
_entity_poly.pdbx_seq_one_letter_code
_entity_poly.pdbx_strand_id
1 'polypeptide(L)'
;YQGAKEKHIVVCHEYLLMYCKDKSLLPSLFVPSDDEYAKKYFKQSDEYGSFRTQPLEAGKSMDDRENLRFPITAPDGTLVYPKRQWIWSKEHVKEGISQHIIGFSKTKRGEWNVFIKQYLNDESGNQRKTKQFSIIDGIYTQHGTKEIEAIFGDGNVFKFPKPSNLICKVLDIVPFEKEFTVLDFFAGSGTTG
;
A
#
# COMPACT_ATOMS: atom_id res chain seq x y z
N TYR A 1 -29.49 -0.50 3.53
CA TYR A 1 -28.95 -1.84 3.31
C TYR A 1 -29.56 -2.42 2.04
N GLN A 2 -28.80 -2.49 0.94
CA GLN A 2 -29.27 -3.02 -0.36
C GLN A 2 -29.33 -4.53 -0.35
N GLY A 3 -29.92 -5.19 0.51
CA GLY A 3 -29.97 -6.65 0.53
C GLY A 3 -31.10 -7.22 1.35
N ALA A 4 -31.97 -6.36 1.86
CA ALA A 4 -33.09 -6.78 2.71
C ALA A 4 -34.09 -7.73 2.01
N LYS A 5 -34.01 -7.85 0.68
CA LYS A 5 -34.87 -8.73 -0.13
C LYS A 5 -34.21 -10.06 -0.52
N GLU A 6 -32.90 -10.19 -0.31
CA GLU A 6 -32.18 -11.43 -0.63
C GLU A 6 -32.48 -12.52 0.39
N LYS A 7 -32.84 -13.67 -0.12
CA LYS A 7 -33.30 -14.82 0.70
C LYS A 7 -32.10 -15.57 1.35
N HIS A 8 -30.92 -15.46 0.77
CA HIS A 8 -29.73 -16.21 1.19
C HIS A 8 -28.53 -15.27 1.42
N ILE A 9 -27.55 -15.27 0.52
CA ILE A 9 -26.35 -14.47 0.64
C ILE A 9 -26.48 -13.19 -0.19
N VAL A 10 -26.28 -12.05 0.46
CA VAL A 10 -26.29 -10.74 -0.21
C VAL A 10 -24.97 -10.52 -0.91
N VAL A 11 -25.01 -10.25 -2.22
CA VAL A 11 -23.81 -9.82 -2.97
C VAL A 11 -23.61 -8.33 -2.77
N CYS A 12 -22.50 -7.97 -2.14
CA CYS A 12 -22.15 -6.58 -1.77
C CYS A 12 -20.95 -6.05 -2.56
N HIS A 13 -20.59 -6.65 -3.68
CA HIS A 13 -19.44 -6.25 -4.49
C HIS A 13 -19.75 -6.30 -5.98
N GLU A 14 -18.96 -5.55 -6.74
CA GLU A 14 -18.89 -5.61 -8.20
C GLU A 14 -17.47 -5.98 -8.62
N TYR A 15 -17.28 -6.39 -9.86
CA TYR A 15 -15.97 -6.75 -10.41
C TYR A 15 -15.48 -5.70 -11.39
N LEU A 16 -14.19 -5.37 -11.29
CA LEU A 16 -13.44 -4.66 -12.31
C LEU A 16 -12.50 -5.66 -12.99
N LEU A 17 -12.65 -5.81 -14.30
CA LEU A 17 -11.82 -6.70 -15.09
C LEU A 17 -10.78 -5.86 -15.83
N MET A 18 -9.50 -6.12 -15.56
CA MET A 18 -8.39 -5.43 -16.18
C MET A 18 -7.67 -6.33 -17.16
N TYR A 19 -7.53 -5.86 -18.40
CA TYR A 19 -6.81 -6.56 -19.46
C TYR A 19 -5.65 -5.70 -19.94
N CYS A 20 -4.58 -6.35 -20.39
CA CYS A 20 -3.46 -5.70 -21.05
C CYS A 20 -3.07 -6.51 -22.29
N LYS A 21 -2.49 -5.86 -23.29
CA LYS A 21 -2.07 -6.49 -24.53
C LYS A 21 -0.95 -7.51 -24.28
N ASP A 22 0.00 -7.18 -23.42
CA ASP A 22 1.11 -8.04 -23.06
C ASP A 22 1.45 -7.84 -21.57
N LYS A 23 1.19 -8.87 -20.77
CA LYS A 23 1.44 -8.83 -19.32
C LYS A 23 2.93 -8.77 -19.00
N SER A 24 3.81 -9.29 -19.87
CA SER A 24 5.27 -9.28 -19.61
C SER A 24 5.86 -7.87 -19.70
N LEU A 25 5.20 -6.97 -20.42
CA LEU A 25 5.58 -5.56 -20.53
C LEU A 25 4.92 -4.66 -19.49
N LEU A 26 3.97 -5.19 -18.71
CA LEU A 26 3.29 -4.41 -17.68
C LEU A 26 4.22 -4.24 -16.47
N PRO A 27 4.58 -3.02 -16.08
CA PRO A 27 5.36 -2.80 -14.87
C PRO A 27 4.54 -3.11 -13.62
N SER A 28 5.19 -3.12 -12.46
CA SER A 28 4.50 -3.28 -11.18
C SER A 28 3.47 -2.17 -10.98
N LEU A 29 2.25 -2.55 -10.65
CA LEU A 29 1.16 -1.61 -10.41
C LEU A 29 1.26 -1.07 -8.99
N PHE A 30 1.67 0.18 -8.87
CA PHE A 30 1.77 0.89 -7.61
C PHE A 30 0.87 2.12 -7.64
N VAL A 31 0.15 2.33 -6.55
CA VAL A 31 -0.70 3.50 -6.34
C VAL A 31 -0.09 4.40 -5.26
N PRO A 32 -0.33 5.72 -5.30
CA PRO A 32 0.02 6.59 -4.18
C PRO A 32 -0.59 6.07 -2.88
N SER A 33 0.15 6.13 -1.78
CA SER A 33 -0.41 5.85 -0.46
C SER A 33 -1.38 6.98 -0.11
N ASP A 34 -2.60 6.66 0.29
CA ASP A 34 -3.50 7.66 0.83
C ASP A 34 -3.13 8.02 2.28
N ASP A 35 -3.64 9.15 2.77
CA ASP A 35 -3.37 9.63 4.12
C ASP A 35 -3.87 8.67 5.19
N GLU A 36 -4.94 7.94 4.93
CA GLU A 36 -5.50 6.97 5.87
C GLU A 36 -4.56 5.77 6.00
N TYR A 37 -4.05 5.26 4.87
CA TYR A 37 -3.03 4.22 4.86
C TYR A 37 -1.76 4.69 5.59
N ALA A 38 -1.29 5.90 5.30
CA ALA A 38 -0.12 6.46 5.95
C ALA A 38 -0.29 6.52 7.47
N LYS A 39 -1.38 7.10 7.97
CA LYS A 39 -1.71 7.19 9.40
C LYS A 39 -1.88 5.81 10.05
N LYS A 40 -2.42 4.83 9.34
CA LYS A 40 -2.66 3.48 9.85
C LYS A 40 -1.37 2.68 10.05
N TYR A 41 -0.43 2.79 9.13
CA TYR A 41 0.77 1.93 9.11
C TYR A 41 2.06 2.62 9.54
N PHE A 42 2.21 3.93 9.30
CA PHE A 42 3.41 4.68 9.62
C PHE A 42 3.23 5.49 10.92
N LYS A 43 3.10 4.75 12.04
CA LYS A 43 2.75 5.32 13.36
C LYS A 43 3.94 5.84 14.15
N GLN A 44 5.14 5.51 13.75
CA GLN A 44 6.37 5.95 14.41
C GLN A 44 7.00 7.07 13.60
N SER A 45 7.74 7.94 14.26
CA SER A 45 8.47 9.03 13.62
C SER A 45 9.78 9.31 14.33
N ASP A 46 10.76 9.79 13.59
CA ASP A 46 12.01 10.36 14.08
C ASP A 46 12.37 11.59 13.26
N GLU A 47 13.62 12.08 13.38
CA GLU A 47 14.09 13.25 12.65
C GLU A 47 14.10 13.10 11.12
N TYR A 48 14.04 11.85 10.60
CA TYR A 48 13.99 11.54 9.17
C TYR A 48 12.57 11.37 8.63
N GLY A 49 11.56 11.34 9.50
CA GLY A 49 10.15 11.29 9.11
C GLY A 49 9.36 10.14 9.74
N SER A 50 8.13 9.98 9.25
CA SER A 50 7.26 8.89 9.71
C SER A 50 7.69 7.56 9.10
N PHE A 51 7.70 6.50 9.91
CA PHE A 51 8.10 5.17 9.48
C PHE A 51 7.25 4.06 10.10
N ARG A 52 7.33 2.89 9.49
CA ARG A 52 6.88 1.63 10.06
C ARG A 52 8.05 0.68 10.24
N THR A 53 7.95 -0.22 11.20
CA THR A 53 8.99 -1.21 11.46
C THR A 53 8.72 -2.51 10.72
N GLN A 54 9.80 -3.14 10.24
CA GLN A 54 9.80 -4.48 9.69
C GLN A 54 10.85 -5.33 10.42
N PRO A 55 10.56 -6.60 10.74
CA PRO A 55 11.56 -7.47 11.33
C PRO A 55 12.80 -7.60 10.43
N LEU A 56 14.00 -7.45 11.01
CA LEU A 56 15.24 -7.79 10.32
C LEU A 56 15.50 -9.31 10.36
N GLU A 57 14.89 -10.00 11.32
CA GLU A 57 15.02 -11.45 11.46
C GLU A 57 14.14 -12.19 10.46
N ALA A 58 14.70 -13.23 9.83
CA ALA A 58 14.02 -14.04 8.81
C ALA A 58 12.90 -14.89 9.40
N GLY A 59 11.76 -14.92 8.70
CA GLY A 59 10.66 -15.84 9.02
C GLY A 59 11.01 -17.31 8.77
N LYS A 60 10.17 -18.22 9.29
CA LYS A 60 10.37 -19.68 9.18
C LYS A 60 10.35 -20.23 7.75
N SER A 61 9.72 -19.53 6.82
CA SER A 61 9.58 -19.94 5.41
C SER A 61 10.80 -19.64 4.54
N MET A 62 11.81 -18.94 5.07
CA MET A 62 13.02 -18.63 4.31
C MET A 62 14.04 -19.74 4.45
N ASP A 63 14.78 -20.02 3.37
CA ASP A 63 15.89 -20.96 3.35
C ASP A 63 16.96 -20.58 4.38
N ASP A 64 17.60 -21.59 4.95
CA ASP A 64 18.62 -21.40 5.97
C ASP A 64 19.96 -21.00 5.33
N ARG A 65 20.55 -19.91 5.83
CA ARG A 65 21.80 -19.33 5.31
C ARG A 65 22.73 -18.94 6.45
N GLU A 66 23.79 -19.71 6.65
CA GLU A 66 24.75 -19.47 7.74
C GLU A 66 25.44 -18.11 7.67
N ASN A 67 25.73 -17.61 6.49
CA ASN A 67 26.36 -16.31 6.29
C ASN A 67 25.50 -15.12 6.76
N LEU A 68 24.20 -15.34 7.05
CA LEU A 68 23.30 -14.35 7.62
C LEU A 68 23.16 -14.47 9.15
N ARG A 69 24.00 -15.28 9.81
CA ARG A 69 24.04 -15.46 11.27
C ARG A 69 25.27 -14.76 11.84
N PHE A 70 25.21 -13.47 11.99
CA PHE A 70 26.28 -12.64 12.55
C PHE A 70 25.72 -11.70 13.63
N PRO A 71 26.55 -11.25 14.59
CA PRO A 71 26.09 -10.29 15.59
C PRO A 71 25.96 -8.88 15.01
N ILE A 72 24.96 -8.15 15.51
CA ILE A 72 24.79 -6.71 15.30
C ILE A 72 25.02 -6.03 16.64
N THR A 73 25.84 -4.98 16.67
CA THR A 73 26.13 -4.23 17.89
C THR A 73 24.99 -3.24 18.16
N ALA A 74 24.35 -3.38 19.30
CA ALA A 74 23.33 -2.45 19.78
C ALA A 74 23.98 -1.13 20.27
N PRO A 75 23.18 -0.05 20.50
CA PRO A 75 23.70 1.25 20.92
C PRO A 75 24.47 1.24 22.26
N ASP A 76 24.22 0.28 23.13
CA ASP A 76 24.91 0.11 24.40
C ASP A 76 26.16 -0.82 24.32
N GLY A 77 26.56 -1.23 23.10
CA GLY A 77 27.64 -2.15 22.86
C GLY A 77 27.29 -3.63 22.93
N THR A 78 26.06 -3.98 23.29
CA THR A 78 25.61 -5.39 23.36
C THR A 78 25.60 -6.02 21.97
N LEU A 79 26.11 -7.25 21.86
CA LEU A 79 26.03 -8.03 20.63
C LEU A 79 24.69 -8.76 20.55
N VAL A 80 23.91 -8.45 19.53
CA VAL A 80 22.61 -9.04 19.27
C VAL A 80 22.74 -10.09 18.19
N TYR A 81 22.39 -11.32 18.49
CA TYR A 81 22.37 -12.43 17.55
C TYR A 81 20.94 -12.72 17.11
N PRO A 82 20.72 -13.11 15.84
CA PRO A 82 19.41 -13.54 15.41
C PRO A 82 19.09 -14.92 16.03
N LYS A 83 17.83 -15.17 16.33
CA LYS A 83 17.39 -16.52 16.75
C LYS A 83 17.57 -17.54 15.62
N ARG A 84 17.42 -17.09 14.37
CA ARG A 84 17.58 -17.90 13.19
C ARG A 84 18.63 -17.32 12.24
N GLN A 85 18.33 -16.24 11.55
CA GLN A 85 19.21 -15.52 10.64
C GLN A 85 18.63 -14.13 10.34
N TRP A 86 19.46 -13.21 9.89
CA TRP A 86 18.99 -11.94 9.36
C TRP A 86 18.46 -12.11 7.93
N ILE A 87 17.67 -11.14 7.44
CA ILE A 87 17.25 -11.11 6.02
C ILE A 87 18.24 -10.33 5.15
N TRP A 88 19.13 -9.54 5.74
CA TRP A 88 20.16 -8.76 5.08
C TRP A 88 21.57 -9.30 5.35
N SER A 89 22.47 -9.06 4.39
CA SER A 89 23.89 -9.34 4.57
C SER A 89 24.52 -8.40 5.59
N LYS A 90 25.71 -8.75 6.07
CA LYS A 90 26.45 -7.93 7.03
C LYS A 90 26.78 -6.54 6.48
N GLU A 91 27.12 -6.46 5.19
CA GLU A 91 27.40 -5.24 4.46
C GLU A 91 26.16 -4.35 4.40
N HIS A 92 25.01 -4.94 4.01
CA HIS A 92 23.74 -4.21 3.91
C HIS A 92 23.25 -3.73 5.28
N VAL A 93 23.47 -4.49 6.35
CA VAL A 93 23.17 -4.03 7.71
C VAL A 93 24.05 -2.85 8.12
N LYS A 94 25.35 -2.88 7.80
CA LYS A 94 26.24 -1.74 8.08
C LYS A 94 25.81 -0.48 7.35
N GLU A 95 25.47 -0.61 6.09
CA GLU A 95 24.92 0.48 5.29
C GLU A 95 23.60 0.99 5.89
N GLY A 96 22.67 0.10 6.23
CA GLY A 96 21.41 0.47 6.86
C GLY A 96 21.54 1.15 8.22
N ILE A 97 22.59 0.85 8.99
CA ILE A 97 22.92 1.58 10.23
C ILE A 97 23.39 2.99 9.88
N SER A 98 24.31 3.16 8.91
CA SER A 98 24.81 4.47 8.50
C SER A 98 23.73 5.37 7.89
N GLN A 99 22.74 4.78 7.26
CA GLN A 99 21.57 5.47 6.67
C GLN A 99 20.38 5.62 7.64
N HIS A 100 20.56 5.27 8.93
CA HIS A 100 19.51 5.32 9.95
C HIS A 100 18.27 4.46 9.67
N ILE A 101 18.38 3.49 8.74
CA ILE A 101 17.32 2.55 8.37
C ILE A 101 17.21 1.40 9.37
N ILE A 102 18.29 0.99 10.03
CA ILE A 102 18.26 0.00 11.10
C ILE A 102 17.92 0.68 12.42
N GLY A 103 16.89 0.15 13.08
CA GLY A 103 16.45 0.60 14.39
C GLY A 103 16.64 -0.46 15.47
N PHE A 104 16.72 0.01 16.71
CA PHE A 104 16.88 -0.82 17.90
C PHE A 104 15.77 -0.48 18.89
N SER A 105 15.24 -1.48 19.57
CA SER A 105 14.31 -1.31 20.70
C SER A 105 14.50 -2.40 21.74
N LYS A 106 14.15 -2.12 22.98
CA LYS A 106 14.16 -3.15 24.04
C LYS A 106 12.79 -3.82 24.11
N THR A 107 12.81 -5.14 24.19
CA THR A 107 11.60 -5.93 24.48
C THR A 107 11.17 -5.75 25.94
N LYS A 108 9.99 -6.22 26.32
CA LYS A 108 9.53 -6.22 27.71
C LYS A 108 10.45 -6.98 28.67
N ARG A 109 11.30 -7.87 28.15
CA ARG A 109 12.29 -8.64 28.90
C ARG A 109 13.67 -7.97 28.97
N GLY A 110 13.81 -6.76 28.38
CA GLY A 110 15.07 -6.03 28.33
C GLY A 110 16.03 -6.46 27.24
N GLU A 111 15.66 -7.45 26.41
CA GLU A 111 16.46 -7.91 25.29
C GLU A 111 16.40 -6.92 24.11
N TRP A 112 17.48 -6.77 23.35
CA TRP A 112 17.49 -5.95 22.16
C TRP A 112 16.75 -6.64 21.01
N ASN A 113 15.92 -5.86 20.34
CA ASN A 113 15.27 -6.19 19.08
C ASN A 113 15.81 -5.27 17.98
N VAL A 114 16.20 -5.84 16.85
CA VAL A 114 16.70 -5.11 15.68
C VAL A 114 15.64 -5.17 14.58
N PHE A 115 15.37 -4.01 13.99
CA PHE A 115 14.33 -3.89 12.98
C PHE A 115 14.72 -2.93 11.87
N ILE A 116 14.05 -3.02 10.75
CA ILE A 116 14.19 -2.11 9.62
C ILE A 116 13.15 -1.02 9.75
N LYS A 117 13.56 0.24 9.64
CA LYS A 117 12.66 1.38 9.48
C LYS A 117 12.34 1.53 8.01
N GLN A 118 11.08 1.44 7.66
CA GLN A 118 10.60 1.79 6.34
C GLN A 118 9.91 3.15 6.42
N TYR A 119 10.58 4.19 5.92
CA TYR A 119 10.02 5.54 5.93
C TYR A 119 8.88 5.68 4.92
N LEU A 120 7.92 6.54 5.24
CA LEU A 120 6.79 6.88 4.38
C LEU A 120 7.27 7.58 3.09
N ASN A 121 8.25 8.46 3.23
CA ASN A 121 8.86 9.14 2.09
C ASN A 121 10.19 8.48 1.72
N ASP A 122 10.54 8.56 0.45
CA ASP A 122 11.87 8.18 -0.04
C ASP A 122 12.89 9.32 0.20
N GLU A 123 14.15 9.09 -0.18
CA GLU A 123 15.25 10.06 -0.03
C GLU A 123 15.01 11.35 -0.84
N SER A 124 14.19 11.31 -1.86
CA SER A 124 13.77 12.46 -2.68
C SER A 124 12.57 13.21 -2.11
N GLY A 125 12.04 12.77 -0.96
CA GLY A 125 10.87 13.36 -0.31
C GLY A 125 9.54 12.90 -0.90
N ASN A 126 9.54 12.02 -1.91
CA ASN A 126 8.32 11.50 -2.50
C ASN A 126 7.70 10.43 -1.60
N GLN A 127 6.39 10.49 -1.44
CA GLN A 127 5.66 9.46 -0.72
C GLN A 127 5.78 8.11 -1.41
N ARG A 128 6.10 7.07 -0.64
CA ARG A 128 6.21 5.70 -1.16
C ARG A 128 4.87 5.22 -1.69
N LYS A 129 4.93 4.68 -2.89
CA LYS A 129 3.78 4.01 -3.51
C LYS A 129 3.58 2.63 -2.88
N THR A 130 2.33 2.19 -2.84
CA THR A 130 1.95 0.85 -2.36
C THR A 130 1.32 0.03 -3.48
N LYS A 131 1.33 -1.29 -3.36
CA LYS A 131 0.61 -2.15 -4.31
C LYS A 131 -0.88 -1.98 -4.15
N GLN A 132 -1.60 -1.89 -5.27
CA GLN A 132 -3.06 -1.93 -5.23
C GLN A 132 -3.54 -3.29 -4.71
N PHE A 133 -4.43 -3.28 -3.74
CA PHE A 133 -5.12 -4.49 -3.31
C PHE A 133 -6.22 -4.87 -4.31
N SER A 134 -6.55 -6.16 -4.37
CA SER A 134 -7.62 -6.68 -5.22
C SER A 134 -9.02 -6.23 -4.80
N ILE A 135 -9.16 -5.66 -3.62
CA ILE A 135 -10.40 -5.09 -3.10
C ILE A 135 -10.24 -3.58 -3.05
N ILE A 136 -11.16 -2.88 -3.73
CA ILE A 136 -11.32 -1.43 -3.61
C ILE A 136 -12.48 -1.22 -2.63
N ASP A 137 -12.15 -0.70 -1.46
CA ASP A 137 -13.11 -0.40 -0.40
C ASP A 137 -13.32 1.11 -0.26
N GLY A 138 -14.41 1.50 0.41
CA GLY A 138 -14.73 2.91 0.66
C GLY A 138 -15.40 3.65 -0.50
N ILE A 139 -15.50 3.04 -1.70
CA ILE A 139 -16.17 3.62 -2.87
C ILE A 139 -17.43 2.80 -3.17
N TYR A 140 -18.60 3.43 -3.05
CA TYR A 140 -19.87 2.77 -3.20
C TYR A 140 -20.67 3.40 -4.35
N THR A 141 -21.52 2.60 -5.01
CA THR A 141 -22.35 3.06 -6.15
C THR A 141 -23.26 4.24 -5.80
N GLN A 142 -23.73 4.33 -4.55
CA GLN A 142 -24.50 5.47 -4.06
C GLN A 142 -23.74 6.81 -4.13
N HIS A 143 -22.41 6.82 -4.16
CA HIS A 143 -21.64 8.04 -4.32
C HIS A 143 -21.89 8.68 -5.69
N GLY A 144 -21.97 7.87 -6.77
CA GLY A 144 -22.31 8.37 -8.09
C GLY A 144 -23.72 9.00 -8.15
N THR A 145 -24.69 8.41 -7.48
CA THR A 145 -26.04 9.01 -7.38
C THR A 145 -26.01 10.37 -6.70
N LYS A 146 -25.22 10.50 -5.62
CA LYS A 146 -25.06 11.78 -4.91
C LYS A 146 -24.34 12.83 -5.76
N GLU A 147 -23.37 12.44 -6.58
CA GLU A 147 -22.68 13.32 -7.52
C GLU A 147 -23.67 13.87 -8.56
N ILE A 148 -24.50 12.99 -9.15
CA ILE A 148 -25.57 13.40 -10.08
C ILE A 148 -26.56 14.35 -9.40
N GLU A 149 -27.02 14.03 -8.19
CA GLU A 149 -27.91 14.87 -7.42
C GLU A 149 -27.30 16.27 -7.13
N ALA A 150 -26.01 16.31 -6.79
CA ALA A 150 -25.32 17.57 -6.55
C ALA A 150 -25.21 18.45 -7.80
N ILE A 151 -25.08 17.85 -9.00
CA ILE A 151 -24.93 18.58 -10.27
C ILE A 151 -26.28 19.02 -10.82
N PHE A 152 -27.29 18.14 -10.80
CA PHE A 152 -28.57 18.34 -11.48
C PHE A 152 -29.75 18.62 -10.54
N GLY A 153 -29.54 18.57 -9.22
CA GLY A 153 -30.61 18.71 -8.22
C GLY A 153 -31.54 17.48 -8.10
N ASP A 154 -31.33 16.43 -8.92
CA ASP A 154 -32.11 15.19 -8.90
C ASP A 154 -31.19 14.00 -9.19
N GLY A 155 -31.06 13.08 -8.26
CA GLY A 155 -30.26 11.87 -8.40
C GLY A 155 -30.85 10.80 -9.36
N ASN A 156 -32.08 11.01 -9.86
CA ASN A 156 -32.74 10.09 -10.79
C ASN A 156 -32.50 10.43 -12.27
N VAL A 157 -31.78 11.51 -12.57
CA VAL A 157 -31.47 11.93 -13.95
C VAL A 157 -30.76 10.84 -14.72
N PHE A 158 -29.91 10.07 -14.03
CA PHE A 158 -29.25 8.90 -14.60
C PHE A 158 -29.31 7.70 -13.65
N LYS A 159 -29.70 6.53 -14.17
CA LYS A 159 -29.78 5.30 -13.38
C LYS A 159 -28.41 4.63 -13.28
N PHE A 160 -27.98 4.35 -12.06
CA PHE A 160 -26.72 3.63 -11.75
C PHE A 160 -25.46 4.32 -12.25
N PRO A 161 -25.25 5.62 -11.96
CA PRO A 161 -24.01 6.30 -12.31
C PRO A 161 -22.85 5.67 -11.52
N LYS A 162 -21.69 5.56 -12.16
CA LYS A 162 -20.48 5.18 -11.45
C LYS A 162 -19.89 6.43 -10.77
N PRO A 163 -19.38 6.32 -9.54
CA PRO A 163 -18.77 7.46 -8.88
C PRO A 163 -17.45 7.87 -9.54
N SER A 164 -17.19 9.16 -9.64
CA SER A 164 -15.97 9.72 -10.23
C SER A 164 -14.71 9.20 -9.55
N ASN A 165 -14.73 9.08 -8.23
CA ASN A 165 -13.63 8.51 -7.45
C ASN A 165 -13.27 7.07 -7.85
N LEU A 166 -14.21 6.28 -8.36
CA LEU A 166 -13.91 4.94 -8.86
C LEU A 166 -13.09 5.02 -10.16
N ILE A 167 -13.47 5.91 -11.06
CA ILE A 167 -12.73 6.11 -12.33
C ILE A 167 -11.33 6.64 -12.04
N CYS A 168 -11.19 7.65 -11.19
CA CYS A 168 -9.89 8.16 -10.76
C CYS A 168 -9.03 7.03 -10.16
N LYS A 169 -9.60 6.21 -9.27
CA LYS A 169 -8.89 5.09 -8.66
C LYS A 169 -8.41 4.06 -9.70
N VAL A 170 -9.22 3.77 -10.72
CA VAL A 170 -8.84 2.87 -11.82
C VAL A 170 -7.71 3.46 -12.66
N LEU A 171 -7.76 4.77 -12.95
CA LEU A 171 -6.70 5.46 -13.67
C LEU A 171 -5.39 5.49 -12.86
N ASP A 172 -5.45 5.71 -11.56
CA ASP A 172 -4.29 5.69 -10.67
C ASP A 172 -3.56 4.34 -10.64
N ILE A 173 -4.26 3.24 -10.89
CA ILE A 173 -3.67 1.89 -10.93
C ILE A 173 -2.78 1.72 -12.17
N VAL A 174 -3.12 2.38 -13.28
CA VAL A 174 -2.39 2.21 -14.55
C VAL A 174 -1.13 3.07 -14.52
N PRO A 175 0.06 2.48 -14.80
CA PRO A 175 1.33 3.19 -14.70
C PRO A 175 1.56 4.05 -15.96
N PHE A 176 0.88 5.18 -16.05
CA PHE A 176 1.12 6.15 -17.10
C PHE A 176 2.40 6.94 -16.83
N GLU A 177 3.30 7.03 -17.81
CA GLU A 177 4.56 7.74 -17.64
C GLU A 177 4.44 9.25 -17.90
N LYS A 178 3.62 9.67 -18.90
CA LYS A 178 3.47 11.09 -19.26
C LYS A 178 2.09 11.40 -19.83
N GLU A 179 1.96 11.35 -21.16
CA GLU A 179 0.70 11.59 -21.86
C GLU A 179 0.07 10.28 -22.27
N PHE A 180 -1.21 10.14 -22.01
CA PHE A 180 -1.98 8.95 -22.40
C PHE A 180 -3.38 9.37 -22.84
N THR A 181 -3.98 8.54 -23.69
CA THR A 181 -5.35 8.74 -24.15
C THR A 181 -6.28 7.79 -23.42
N VAL A 182 -7.33 8.33 -22.80
CA VAL A 182 -8.43 7.56 -22.25
C VAL A 182 -9.55 7.52 -23.28
N LEU A 183 -10.02 6.33 -23.60
CA LEU A 183 -11.13 6.13 -24.51
C LEU A 183 -12.24 5.37 -23.76
N ASP A 184 -13.37 6.03 -23.58
CA ASP A 184 -14.58 5.44 -23.06
C ASP A 184 -15.65 5.36 -24.17
N PHE A 185 -16.04 4.14 -24.53
CA PHE A 185 -17.04 3.92 -25.59
C PHE A 185 -18.47 4.14 -25.13
N PHE A 186 -18.70 4.13 -23.82
CA PHE A 186 -20.01 4.20 -23.24
C PHE A 186 -20.09 5.38 -22.27
N ALA A 187 -20.44 6.54 -22.79
CA ALA A 187 -20.46 7.78 -22.02
C ALA A 187 -21.21 7.64 -20.68
N GLY A 188 -22.28 6.84 -20.63
CA GLY A 188 -23.06 6.63 -19.42
C GLY A 188 -23.58 7.95 -18.86
N SER A 189 -23.19 8.25 -17.61
CA SER A 189 -23.47 9.54 -16.95
C SER A 189 -22.41 10.60 -17.22
N GLY A 190 -21.42 10.34 -18.07
CA GLY A 190 -20.31 11.24 -18.34
C GLY A 190 -19.22 11.24 -17.26
N THR A 191 -19.20 10.23 -16.41
CA THR A 191 -18.29 10.18 -15.23
C THR A 191 -16.79 10.20 -15.61
N THR A 192 -16.44 9.78 -16.83
CA THR A 192 -15.05 9.71 -17.30
C THR A 192 -14.57 11.05 -17.91
N GLY A 193 -15.47 11.95 -18.24
CA GLY A 193 -15.22 13.25 -18.90
C GLY A 193 -14.94 14.41 -17.90
#